data_2bba457273711c1a1096685663dc9342
#
_entry.id   2bba457273711c1a1096685663dc9342
#
_cell.length_a   1.000
_cell.length_b   1.000
_cell.length_c   1.000
_cell.angle_alpha   90.00
_cell.angle_beta   90.00
_cell.angle_gamma   90.00
#
_symmetry.space_group_name_H-M   'P 1'
#
loop_
_entity.id
_entity.type
_entity.pdbx_description
1 polymer ?
#
loop_
_entity_poly.entity_id
_entity_poly.type
_entity_poly.pdbx_seq_one_letter_code
_entity_poly.pdbx_strand_id
1 'polypeptide(L)'
;GISDKENAPKLLSGSGNDKVHLCVVMTSDRGLCGGFNSNIIKKAKSYFAKLAEDGKELKIITVGSKGNDQLKRVYDDKIIANVSFKESKNANYFDAEKVGKMVIEKFGAEEFDVCTIFYNQFKNVITQIPQAQQIIPLNVENSEEDKSEDTFEFEPDEDEILSNLLPKNISTQIFKAMLENLSLIHISEPTRRTPI
;
A
#
# COMPACT_ATOMS: atom_id res chain seq x y z
N GLY A 1 -14.19 17.76 6.43
CA GLY A 1 -14.03 18.00 7.73
C GLY A 1 -14.54 17.12 8.85
N ILE A 2 -15.88 16.99 9.02
CA ILE A 2 -16.45 16.27 10.19
C ILE A 2 -16.28 14.75 10.05
N SER A 3 -16.39 14.21 8.86
CA SER A 3 -16.25 12.77 8.61
C SER A 3 -14.84 12.23 8.90
N ASP A 4 -13.81 13.04 8.75
CA ASP A 4 -12.43 12.59 8.97
C ASP A 4 -12.12 12.41 10.45
N LYS A 5 -12.72 13.23 11.33
CA LYS A 5 -12.53 13.13 12.78
C LYS A 5 -13.22 11.90 13.38
N GLU A 6 -14.40 11.52 12.86
CA GLU A 6 -15.13 10.34 13.34
C GLU A 6 -14.50 9.03 12.89
N ASN A 7 -13.82 9.04 11.74
CA ASN A 7 -13.21 7.84 11.18
C ASN A 7 -11.80 7.56 11.70
N ALA A 8 -11.11 8.55 12.26
CA ALA A 8 -9.75 8.40 12.75
C ALA A 8 -9.59 7.27 13.79
N PRO A 9 -10.45 7.16 14.84
CA PRO A 9 -10.36 6.04 15.76
C PRO A 9 -10.57 4.68 15.10
N LYS A 10 -11.41 4.60 14.05
CA LYS A 10 -11.68 3.37 13.30
C LYS A 10 -10.48 2.92 12.45
N LEU A 11 -9.61 3.84 12.02
CA LEU A 11 -8.37 3.49 11.34
C LEU A 11 -7.44 2.67 12.24
N LEU A 12 -7.51 2.90 13.54
CA LEU A 12 -6.73 2.17 14.54
C LEU A 12 -7.42 0.86 14.96
N SER A 13 -8.70 0.91 15.27
CA SER A 13 -9.44 -0.22 15.84
C SER A 13 -10.17 -1.08 14.81
N GLY A 14 -10.33 -0.60 13.58
CA GLY A 14 -11.10 -1.24 12.53
C GLY A 14 -12.58 -0.87 12.54
N SER A 15 -13.31 -1.34 11.53
CA SER A 15 -14.76 -1.13 11.37
C SER A 15 -15.62 -2.02 12.29
N GLY A 16 -15.02 -2.98 12.95
CA GLY A 16 -15.70 -4.03 13.68
C GLY A 16 -16.09 -5.25 12.83
N ASN A 17 -15.88 -5.19 11.53
CA ASN A 17 -16.12 -6.26 10.58
C ASN A 17 -14.80 -6.70 9.92
N ASP A 18 -14.81 -7.89 9.35
CA ASP A 18 -13.70 -8.47 8.58
C ASP A 18 -14.25 -9.20 7.34
N LYS A 19 -15.11 -8.53 6.58
CA LYS A 19 -15.80 -9.11 5.44
C LYS A 19 -15.21 -8.68 4.11
N VAL A 20 -14.86 -7.41 3.96
CA VAL A 20 -14.36 -6.81 2.74
C VAL A 20 -12.91 -6.40 2.91
N HIS A 21 -12.04 -6.97 2.08
CA HIS A 21 -10.60 -6.71 2.08
C HIS A 21 -10.20 -5.91 0.85
N LEU A 22 -9.59 -4.75 1.08
CA LEU A 22 -8.94 -3.95 0.05
C LEU A 22 -7.46 -4.32 -0.01
N CYS A 23 -7.01 -4.75 -1.18
CA CYS A 23 -5.61 -5.06 -1.45
C CYS A 23 -5.03 -4.03 -2.41
N VAL A 24 -4.01 -3.31 -1.96
CA VAL A 24 -3.27 -2.35 -2.77
C VAL A 24 -2.01 -3.04 -3.27
N VAL A 25 -1.95 -3.33 -4.56
CA VAL A 25 -0.84 -4.07 -5.16
C VAL A 25 0.07 -3.09 -5.90
N MET A 26 1.31 -2.97 -5.45
CA MET A 26 2.30 -2.07 -6.00
C MET A 26 3.26 -2.81 -6.93
N THR A 27 3.31 -2.36 -8.17
CA THR A 27 4.23 -2.86 -9.20
C THR A 27 4.86 -1.69 -9.94
N SER A 28 5.72 -1.98 -10.90
CA SER A 28 6.29 -0.96 -11.77
C SER A 28 5.30 -0.55 -12.88
N ASP A 29 5.53 0.64 -13.42
CA ASP A 29 4.90 1.09 -14.67
C ASP A 29 5.69 0.64 -15.91
N ARG A 30 6.93 0.21 -15.73
CA ARG A 30 7.83 -0.21 -16.79
C ARG A 30 7.95 -1.72 -16.86
N GLY A 31 8.14 -2.25 -18.06
CA GLY A 31 8.49 -3.65 -18.28
C GLY A 31 9.98 -3.91 -18.02
N LEU A 32 10.39 -5.17 -18.15
CA LEU A 32 11.77 -5.62 -18.06
C LEU A 32 12.41 -5.49 -16.67
N CYS A 33 11.61 -5.58 -15.62
CA CYS A 33 12.08 -5.59 -14.22
C CYS A 33 12.31 -7.02 -13.70
N GLY A 34 12.59 -7.99 -14.58
CA GLY A 34 12.82 -9.39 -14.20
C GLY A 34 11.62 -10.00 -13.47
N GLY A 35 11.89 -10.79 -12.43
CA GLY A 35 10.87 -11.41 -11.58
C GLY A 35 10.16 -10.47 -10.62
N PHE A 36 10.50 -9.21 -10.58
CA PHE A 36 9.98 -8.21 -9.64
C PHE A 36 8.45 -8.16 -9.62
N ASN A 37 7.85 -7.87 -10.77
CA ASN A 37 6.40 -7.76 -10.87
C ASN A 37 5.70 -9.13 -10.72
N SER A 38 6.29 -10.18 -11.28
CA SER A 38 5.74 -11.53 -11.22
C SER A 38 5.66 -12.07 -9.80
N ASN A 39 6.68 -11.82 -8.98
CA ASN A 39 6.75 -12.28 -7.60
C ASN A 39 5.70 -11.60 -6.72
N ILE A 40 5.52 -10.30 -6.85
CA ILE A 40 4.51 -9.58 -6.08
C ILE A 40 3.10 -9.98 -6.50
N ILE A 41 2.85 -10.14 -7.80
CA ILE A 41 1.56 -10.61 -8.32
C ILE A 41 1.25 -12.03 -7.83
N LYS A 42 2.24 -12.93 -7.83
CA LYS A 42 2.08 -14.28 -7.32
C LYS A 42 1.70 -14.29 -5.84
N LYS A 43 2.36 -13.47 -5.02
CA LYS A 43 2.01 -13.34 -3.61
C LYS A 43 0.62 -12.77 -3.42
N ALA A 44 0.25 -11.74 -4.16
CA ALA A 44 -1.08 -11.15 -4.11
C ALA A 44 -2.16 -12.17 -4.49
N LYS A 45 -1.99 -12.91 -5.59
CA LYS A 45 -2.94 -13.96 -6.01
C LYS A 45 -3.11 -15.06 -4.98
N SER A 46 -2.03 -15.48 -4.33
CA SER A 46 -2.09 -16.45 -3.23
C SER A 46 -2.92 -15.93 -2.06
N TYR A 47 -2.77 -14.67 -1.71
CA TYR A 47 -3.57 -14.00 -0.69
C TYR A 47 -5.05 -13.89 -1.10
N PHE A 48 -5.33 -13.55 -2.35
CA PHE A 48 -6.70 -13.47 -2.89
C PHE A 48 -7.41 -14.83 -2.83
N ALA A 49 -6.70 -15.90 -3.16
CA ALA A 49 -7.25 -17.25 -3.07
C ALA A 49 -7.64 -17.61 -1.63
N LYS A 50 -6.82 -17.24 -0.67
CA LYS A 50 -7.10 -17.44 0.76
C LYS A 50 -8.32 -16.64 1.22
N LEU A 51 -8.46 -15.39 0.78
CA LEU A 51 -9.64 -14.58 1.07
C LEU A 51 -10.90 -15.21 0.52
N ALA A 52 -10.85 -15.76 -0.69
CA ALA A 52 -11.97 -16.46 -1.30
C ALA A 52 -12.36 -17.74 -0.53
N GLU A 53 -11.38 -18.52 -0.08
CA GLU A 53 -11.61 -19.68 0.79
C GLU A 53 -12.28 -19.30 2.10
N ASP A 54 -11.90 -18.17 2.68
CA ASP A 54 -12.46 -17.65 3.94
C ASP A 54 -13.82 -16.94 3.74
N GLY A 55 -14.33 -16.89 2.52
CA GLY A 55 -15.61 -16.24 2.18
C GLY A 55 -15.58 -14.72 2.25
N LYS A 56 -14.39 -14.12 2.14
CA LYS A 56 -14.20 -12.66 2.17
C LYS A 56 -14.40 -12.06 0.78
N GLU A 57 -14.90 -10.84 0.74
CA GLU A 57 -14.99 -10.05 -0.48
C GLU A 57 -13.67 -9.35 -0.75
N LEU A 58 -13.23 -9.39 -2.00
CA LEU A 58 -11.98 -8.78 -2.45
C LEU A 58 -12.26 -7.52 -3.27
N LYS A 59 -11.55 -6.44 -2.94
CA LYS A 59 -11.40 -5.23 -3.76
C LYS A 59 -9.92 -4.96 -3.98
N ILE A 60 -9.55 -4.50 -5.16
CA ILE A 60 -8.15 -4.28 -5.54
C ILE A 60 -7.95 -2.84 -6.01
N ILE A 61 -6.90 -2.21 -5.51
CA ILE A 61 -6.31 -1.01 -6.11
C ILE A 61 -4.94 -1.41 -6.64
N THR A 62 -4.68 -1.13 -7.91
CA THR A 62 -3.36 -1.35 -8.50
C THR A 62 -2.58 -0.03 -8.54
N VAL A 63 -1.34 -0.05 -8.07
CA VAL A 63 -0.37 1.03 -8.21
C VAL A 63 0.72 0.52 -9.13
N GLY A 64 0.80 1.09 -10.33
CA GLY A 64 1.64 0.61 -11.41
C GLY A 64 0.86 -0.13 -12.49
N SER A 65 1.16 0.17 -13.75
CA SER A 65 0.40 -0.37 -14.89
C SER A 65 0.65 -1.85 -15.12
N LYS A 66 1.84 -2.36 -14.83
CA LYS A 66 2.17 -3.76 -15.08
C LYS A 66 1.38 -4.73 -14.21
N GLY A 67 1.17 -4.39 -12.94
CA GLY A 67 0.30 -5.16 -12.05
C GLY A 67 -1.16 -5.14 -12.51
N ASN A 68 -1.63 -3.97 -12.93
CA ASN A 68 -2.97 -3.84 -13.47
C ASN A 68 -3.19 -4.71 -14.70
N ASP A 69 -2.27 -4.68 -15.67
CA ASP A 69 -2.35 -5.47 -16.90
C ASP A 69 -2.42 -6.98 -16.63
N GLN A 70 -1.68 -7.45 -15.63
CA GLN A 70 -1.67 -8.86 -15.25
C GLN A 70 -2.90 -9.28 -14.43
N LEU A 71 -3.30 -8.47 -13.44
CA LEU A 71 -4.42 -8.78 -12.56
C LEU A 71 -5.77 -8.65 -13.27
N LYS A 72 -5.91 -7.71 -14.16
CA LYS A 72 -7.12 -7.45 -14.92
C LYS A 72 -7.60 -8.65 -15.75
N ARG A 73 -6.71 -9.56 -16.13
CA ARG A 73 -7.07 -10.77 -16.89
C ARG A 73 -7.99 -11.70 -16.12
N VAL A 74 -7.89 -11.73 -14.79
CA VAL A 74 -8.65 -12.63 -13.91
C VAL A 74 -9.53 -11.87 -12.93
N TYR A 75 -9.09 -10.69 -12.48
CA TYR A 75 -9.70 -9.93 -11.41
C TYR A 75 -10.26 -8.57 -11.86
N ASP A 76 -10.62 -8.41 -13.14
CA ASP A 76 -11.11 -7.13 -13.68
C ASP A 76 -12.30 -6.58 -12.89
N ASP A 77 -13.23 -7.43 -12.49
CA ASP A 77 -14.41 -7.10 -11.70
C ASP A 77 -14.09 -6.70 -10.23
N LYS A 78 -12.88 -7.00 -9.76
CA LYS A 78 -12.42 -6.69 -8.40
C LYS A 78 -11.56 -5.42 -8.34
N ILE A 79 -11.01 -4.98 -9.45
CA ILE A 79 -10.18 -3.78 -9.53
C ILE A 79 -11.06 -2.55 -9.52
N ILE A 80 -10.97 -1.77 -8.44
CA ILE A 80 -11.78 -0.55 -8.25
C ILE A 80 -11.03 0.73 -8.65
N ALA A 81 -9.72 0.70 -8.71
CA ALA A 81 -8.90 1.82 -9.16
C ALA A 81 -7.54 1.33 -9.65
N ASN A 82 -6.98 2.05 -10.60
CA ASN A 82 -5.60 1.90 -11.07
C ASN A 82 -4.93 3.25 -11.00
N VAL A 83 -3.80 3.32 -10.30
CA VAL A 83 -2.98 4.52 -10.16
C VAL A 83 -1.65 4.28 -10.85
N SER A 84 -1.27 5.17 -11.74
CA SER A 84 0.00 5.12 -12.46
C SER A 84 0.75 6.43 -12.27
N PHE A 85 2.07 6.32 -12.06
CA PHE A 85 2.96 7.46 -11.89
C PHE A 85 3.99 7.55 -13.01
N LYS A 86 3.61 7.18 -14.24
CA LYS A 86 4.49 7.19 -15.42
C LYS A 86 5.12 8.55 -15.69
N GLU A 87 4.41 9.60 -15.39
CA GLU A 87 4.86 10.98 -15.58
C GLU A 87 5.76 11.49 -14.46
N SER A 88 5.73 10.83 -13.31
CA SER A 88 6.60 11.15 -12.18
C SER A 88 7.94 10.46 -12.36
N LYS A 89 9.01 11.24 -12.50
CA LYS A 89 10.39 10.70 -12.63
C LYS A 89 10.86 10.02 -11.35
N ASN A 90 10.37 10.46 -10.20
CA ASN A 90 10.68 9.91 -8.88
C ASN A 90 9.41 9.78 -8.06
N ALA A 91 9.26 8.67 -7.32
CA ALA A 91 8.23 8.55 -6.32
C ALA A 91 8.43 9.62 -5.25
N ASN A 92 7.38 10.36 -4.94
CA ASN A 92 7.40 11.38 -3.92
C ASN A 92 6.24 11.18 -2.94
N TYR A 93 6.31 11.91 -1.82
CA TYR A 93 5.29 11.82 -0.79
C TYR A 93 3.90 12.21 -1.28
N PHE A 94 3.79 13.13 -2.24
CA PHE A 94 2.51 13.52 -2.83
C PHE A 94 1.81 12.36 -3.54
N ASP A 95 2.56 11.52 -4.24
CA ASP A 95 2.02 10.34 -4.91
C ASP A 95 1.49 9.33 -3.88
N ALA A 96 2.24 9.10 -2.82
CA ALA A 96 1.83 8.26 -1.71
C ALA A 96 0.60 8.83 -0.98
N GLU A 97 0.56 10.14 -0.79
CA GLU A 97 -0.57 10.83 -0.17
C GLU A 97 -1.85 10.70 -1.00
N LYS A 98 -1.78 10.74 -2.33
CA LYS A 98 -2.92 10.49 -3.21
C LYS A 98 -3.51 9.11 -3.00
N VAL A 99 -2.65 8.09 -2.97
CA VAL A 99 -3.08 6.72 -2.70
C VAL A 99 -3.64 6.60 -1.27
N GLY A 100 -2.98 7.19 -0.30
CA GLY A 100 -3.43 7.21 1.09
C GLY A 100 -4.79 7.87 1.28
N LYS A 101 -5.02 9.01 0.66
CA LYS A 101 -6.33 9.69 0.67
C LYS A 101 -7.42 8.85 0.04
N MET A 102 -7.14 8.22 -1.09
CA MET A 102 -8.09 7.31 -1.75
C MET A 102 -8.49 6.16 -0.83
N VAL A 103 -7.54 5.54 -0.16
CA VAL A 103 -7.76 4.45 0.79
C VAL A 103 -8.60 4.92 1.98
N ILE A 104 -8.26 6.06 2.57
CA ILE A 104 -8.96 6.63 3.73
C ILE A 104 -10.39 7.03 3.38
N GLU A 105 -10.62 7.66 2.24
CA GLU A 105 -11.95 8.03 1.77
C GLU A 105 -12.84 6.81 1.57
N LYS A 106 -12.32 5.74 0.98
CA LYS A 106 -13.06 4.50 0.79
C LYS A 106 -13.36 3.78 2.12
N PHE A 107 -12.45 3.85 3.07
CA PHE A 107 -12.70 3.34 4.41
C PHE A 107 -13.79 4.14 5.14
N GLY A 108 -13.73 5.46 5.04
CA GLY A 108 -14.77 6.35 5.60
C GLY A 108 -16.14 6.16 4.96
N ALA A 109 -16.18 5.78 3.69
CA ALA A 109 -17.42 5.42 2.97
C ALA A 109 -17.89 3.98 3.23
N GLU A 110 -17.23 3.26 4.15
CA GLU A 110 -17.54 1.87 4.52
C GLU A 110 -17.46 0.89 3.34
N GLU A 111 -16.60 1.16 2.38
CA GLU A 111 -16.41 0.32 1.20
C GLU A 111 -15.56 -0.94 1.47
N PHE A 112 -14.78 -0.94 2.54
CA PHE A 112 -13.99 -2.09 2.98
C PHE A 112 -13.72 -2.06 4.49
N ASP A 113 -13.27 -3.19 5.04
CA ASP A 113 -12.98 -3.37 6.47
C ASP A 113 -11.48 -3.44 6.76
N VAL A 114 -10.71 -4.09 5.90
CA VAL A 114 -9.27 -4.34 6.08
C VAL A 114 -8.53 -3.90 4.82
N CYS A 115 -7.42 -3.21 4.97
CA CYS A 115 -6.54 -2.85 3.88
C CYS A 115 -5.14 -3.43 4.08
N THR A 116 -4.65 -4.12 3.05
CA THR A 116 -3.31 -4.69 3.00
C THR A 116 -2.59 -4.18 1.76
N ILE A 117 -1.35 -3.73 1.92
CA ILE A 117 -0.49 -3.33 0.82
C ILE A 117 0.48 -4.44 0.45
N PHE A 118 0.73 -4.62 -0.84
CA PHE A 118 1.65 -5.60 -1.40
C PHE A 118 2.76 -4.87 -2.14
N TYR A 119 3.99 -5.11 -1.73
CA TYR A 119 5.17 -4.48 -2.30
C TYR A 119 6.39 -5.39 -2.16
N ASN A 120 7.45 -5.12 -2.92
CA ASN A 120 8.71 -5.82 -2.73
C ASN A 120 9.62 -5.05 -1.78
N GLN A 121 10.07 -5.71 -0.73
CA GLN A 121 11.06 -5.19 0.19
C GLN A 121 12.46 -5.46 -0.36
N PHE A 122 13.31 -4.44 -0.34
CA PHE A 122 14.72 -4.58 -0.64
C PHE A 122 15.46 -5.23 0.52
N LYS A 123 16.06 -6.38 0.30
CA LYS A 123 16.93 -7.03 1.28
C LYS A 123 18.40 -6.87 0.92
N ASN A 124 18.74 -7.16 -0.32
CA ASN A 124 20.08 -6.94 -0.91
C ASN A 124 19.94 -6.92 -2.44
N VAL A 125 21.05 -6.68 -3.15
CA VAL A 125 21.08 -6.55 -4.63
C VAL A 125 20.52 -7.79 -5.35
N ILE A 126 20.58 -8.96 -4.72
CA ILE A 126 20.16 -10.23 -5.32
C ILE A 126 18.79 -10.66 -4.85
N THR A 127 18.39 -10.29 -3.63
CA THR A 127 17.20 -10.82 -2.96
C THR A 127 16.14 -9.73 -2.74
N GLN A 128 14.98 -9.96 -3.31
CA GLN A 128 13.77 -9.17 -3.12
C GLN A 128 12.74 -10.05 -2.43
N ILE A 129 12.07 -9.51 -1.42
CA ILE A 129 11.07 -10.24 -0.66
C ILE A 129 9.71 -9.57 -0.87
N PRO A 130 8.76 -10.23 -1.57
CA PRO A 130 7.38 -9.74 -1.63
C PRO A 130 6.79 -9.69 -0.23
N GLN A 131 6.21 -8.55 0.13
CA GLN A 131 5.58 -8.31 1.43
C GLN A 131 4.10 -8.07 1.28
N ALA A 132 3.34 -8.53 2.27
CA ALA A 132 1.96 -8.17 2.50
C ALA A 132 1.87 -7.50 3.87
N GLN A 133 1.57 -6.21 3.91
CA GLN A 133 1.50 -5.43 5.14
C GLN A 133 0.11 -4.87 5.33
N GLN A 134 -0.55 -5.23 6.44
CA GLN A 134 -1.82 -4.63 6.80
C GLN A 134 -1.62 -3.20 7.30
N ILE A 135 -2.37 -2.26 6.74
CA ILE A 135 -2.32 -0.85 7.14
C ILE A 135 -3.62 -0.34 7.78
N ILE A 136 -4.74 -0.98 7.54
CA ILE A 136 -6.01 -0.70 8.20
C ILE A 136 -6.65 -2.04 8.59
N PRO A 137 -7.05 -2.22 9.86
CA PRO A 137 -6.67 -1.41 11.02
C PRO A 137 -5.17 -1.44 11.25
N LEU A 138 -4.64 -0.39 11.86
CA LEU A 138 -3.22 -0.29 12.18
C LEU A 138 -2.78 -1.43 13.10
N ASN A 139 -1.79 -2.19 12.67
CA ASN A 139 -1.19 -3.23 13.48
C ASN A 139 -0.05 -2.62 14.31
N VAL A 140 -0.24 -2.53 15.61
CA VAL A 140 0.71 -1.90 16.54
C VAL A 140 2.05 -2.64 16.57
N GLU A 141 2.06 -3.93 16.22
CA GLU A 141 3.30 -4.72 16.19
C GLU A 141 4.28 -4.28 15.10
N ASN A 142 3.79 -3.68 14.03
CA ASN A 142 4.62 -3.16 12.93
C ASN A 142 5.07 -1.70 13.13
N SER A 143 4.59 -1.04 14.18
CA SER A 143 4.93 0.36 14.46
C SER A 143 6.14 0.53 15.38
N GLU A 144 6.75 -0.56 15.86
CA GLU A 144 7.86 -0.49 16.80
C GLU A 144 9.21 -0.09 16.18
N GLU A 145 9.35 -0.11 14.85
CA GLU A 145 10.60 0.28 14.20
C GLU A 145 10.81 1.80 14.07
N ASP A 146 9.81 2.62 14.34
CA ASP A 146 9.89 4.08 14.29
C ASP A 146 9.74 4.75 15.67
N LYS A 147 10.26 4.12 16.72
CA LYS A 147 10.47 4.84 17.98
C LYS A 147 11.68 5.76 17.86
N SER A 148 11.54 6.85 17.14
CA SER A 148 12.31 8.03 17.46
C SER A 148 11.81 8.54 18.82
N GLU A 149 12.71 8.58 19.79
CA GLU A 149 12.50 9.04 21.12
C GLU A 149 12.21 10.56 21.15
N ASP A 150 11.04 10.95 20.67
CA ASP A 150 10.50 12.25 20.96
C ASP A 150 9.21 12.05 21.77
N THR A 151 9.42 11.87 23.07
CA THR A 151 8.38 12.05 24.08
C THR A 151 7.94 13.51 24.08
N PHE A 152 7.06 13.85 23.16
CA PHE A 152 6.32 15.08 23.26
C PHE A 152 5.16 14.87 24.23
N GLU A 153 5.27 15.48 25.42
CA GLU A 153 4.14 15.70 26.29
C GLU A 153 3.21 16.73 25.62
N PHE A 154 2.32 16.25 24.75
CA PHE A 154 1.22 17.07 24.29
C PHE A 154 0.00 16.77 25.15
N GLU A 155 -0.60 17.81 25.69
CA GLU A 155 -1.99 17.85 26.13
C GLU A 155 -2.90 18.59 25.13
N PRO A 156 -3.02 18.18 23.85
CA PRO A 156 -4.20 18.48 23.06
C PRO A 156 -5.10 17.26 23.12
N ASP A 157 -6.37 17.50 22.87
CA ASP A 157 -7.42 16.48 22.78
C ASP A 157 -6.89 15.24 22.01
N GLU A 158 -6.87 14.08 22.64
CA GLU A 158 -6.37 12.83 22.03
C GLU A 158 -7.02 12.57 20.68
N ASP A 159 -8.29 12.95 20.51
CA ASP A 159 -9.04 12.81 19.28
C ASP A 159 -8.49 13.70 18.15
N GLU A 160 -7.97 14.87 18.45
CA GLU A 160 -7.38 15.77 17.44
C GLU A 160 -6.02 15.27 16.98
N ILE A 161 -5.21 14.73 17.89
CA ILE A 161 -3.93 14.10 17.55
C ILE A 161 -4.16 12.91 16.64
N LEU A 162 -5.08 12.01 17.00
CA LEU A 162 -5.41 10.82 16.22
C LEU A 162 -5.94 11.18 14.83
N SER A 163 -6.81 12.19 14.73
CA SER A 163 -7.36 12.62 13.44
C SER A 163 -6.32 13.16 12.47
N ASN A 164 -5.20 13.71 12.97
CA ASN A 164 -4.13 14.24 12.15
C ASN A 164 -3.00 13.24 11.89
N LEU A 165 -2.64 12.43 12.88
CA LEU A 165 -1.49 11.52 12.81
C LEU A 165 -1.79 10.21 12.08
N LEU A 166 -3.00 9.63 12.25
CA LEU A 166 -3.34 8.36 11.63
C LEU A 166 -3.35 8.41 10.10
N PRO A 167 -3.96 9.42 9.45
CA PRO A 167 -3.86 9.57 8.00
C PRO A 167 -2.43 9.74 7.51
N LYS A 168 -1.61 10.51 8.22
CA LYS A 168 -0.18 10.68 7.89
C LYS A 168 0.60 9.37 8.05
N ASN A 169 0.30 8.58 9.05
CA ASN A 169 0.92 7.27 9.25
C ASN A 169 0.63 6.34 8.08
N ILE A 170 -0.61 6.26 7.62
CA ILE A 170 -1.00 5.46 6.46
C ILE A 170 -0.27 5.92 5.20
N SER A 171 -0.25 7.23 4.92
CA SER A 171 0.48 7.79 3.78
C SER A 171 1.98 7.52 3.88
N THR A 172 2.55 7.56 5.07
CA THR A 172 3.97 7.26 5.31
C THR A 172 4.29 5.79 5.06
N GLN A 173 3.44 4.85 5.48
CA GLN A 173 3.60 3.43 5.20
C GLN A 173 3.54 3.16 3.69
N ILE A 174 2.60 3.78 2.99
CA ILE A 174 2.49 3.69 1.53
C ILE A 174 3.74 4.27 0.87
N PHE A 175 4.23 5.40 1.34
CA PHE A 175 5.44 6.04 0.82
C PHE A 175 6.68 5.17 1.00
N LYS A 176 6.86 4.57 2.18
CA LYS A 176 7.95 3.61 2.43
C LYS A 176 7.89 2.43 1.46
N ALA A 177 6.70 1.85 1.26
CA ALA A 177 6.49 0.76 0.31
C ALA A 177 6.80 1.18 -1.14
N MET A 178 6.40 2.37 -1.54
CA MET A 178 6.70 2.92 -2.87
C MET A 178 8.21 3.16 -3.06
N LEU A 179 8.90 3.66 -2.04
CA LEU A 179 10.36 3.85 -2.09
C LEU A 179 11.11 2.51 -2.21
N GLU A 180 10.69 1.49 -1.49
CA GLU A 180 11.25 0.14 -1.58
C GLU A 180 11.09 -0.41 -3.01
N ASN A 181 9.91 -0.31 -3.59
CA ASN A 181 9.66 -0.70 -4.96
C ASN A 181 10.52 0.08 -5.96
N LEU A 182 10.65 1.38 -5.79
CA LEU A 182 11.42 2.24 -6.70
C LEU A 182 12.91 1.95 -6.66
N SER A 183 13.46 1.72 -5.47
CA SER A 183 14.86 1.33 -5.27
C SER A 183 15.20 0.06 -6.05
N LEU A 184 14.29 -0.92 -6.04
CA LEU A 184 14.43 -2.17 -6.76
C LEU A 184 14.36 -2.02 -8.28
N ILE A 185 13.52 -1.12 -8.77
CA ILE A 185 13.40 -0.81 -10.20
C ILE A 185 14.71 -0.23 -10.73
N HIS A 186 15.33 0.69 -10.00
CA HIS A 186 16.61 1.29 -10.39
C HIS A 186 17.78 0.31 -10.41
N ILE A 187 17.76 -0.69 -9.52
CA ILE A 187 18.80 -1.73 -9.45
C ILE A 187 18.62 -2.77 -10.56
N SER A 188 17.38 -3.09 -10.91
CA SER A 188 17.06 -4.10 -11.94
C SER A 188 17.11 -3.55 -13.36
N GLU A 189 17.17 -2.24 -13.57
CA GLU A 189 17.43 -1.68 -14.90
C GLU A 189 18.84 -2.07 -15.38
N PRO A 190 18.96 -2.79 -16.52
CA PRO A 190 20.27 -3.03 -17.08
C PRO A 190 20.89 -1.67 -17.37
N THR A 191 22.05 -1.41 -16.78
CA THR A 191 22.88 -0.26 -17.15
C THR A 191 23.07 -0.31 -18.66
N ARG A 192 22.43 0.59 -19.41
CA ARG A 192 22.75 0.83 -20.80
C ARG A 192 24.19 1.34 -20.81
N ARG A 193 25.13 0.43 -20.99
CA ARG A 193 26.44 0.82 -21.43
C ARG A 193 26.23 1.42 -22.81
N THR A 194 26.28 2.72 -22.91
CA THR A 194 26.49 3.37 -24.21
C THR A 194 27.76 2.78 -24.79
N PRO A 195 27.68 2.10 -25.93
CA PRO A 195 28.92 1.68 -26.62
C PRO A 195 29.71 2.95 -26.93
N ILE A 196 30.93 2.93 -26.48
CA ILE A 196 31.93 3.94 -26.87
C ILE A 196 32.22 3.76 -28.36
#